data_cf5d7f022bb369ff815da0e25ebf1011
#
_entry.id   cf5d7f022bb369ff815da0e25ebf1011
#
_cell.length_a   1.000
_cell.length_b   1.000
_cell.length_c   1.000
_cell.angle_alpha   90.00
_cell.angle_beta   90.00
_cell.angle_gamma   90.00
#
_symmetry.space_group_name_H-M   'P 1'
#
loop_
_entity.id
_entity.type
_entity.pdbx_description
1 polymer ?
#
loop_
_entity_poly.entity_id
_entity_poly.type
_entity_poly.pdbx_seq_one_letter_code
_entity_poly.pdbx_strand_id
1 'polypeptide(L)'
;MKKILIIGKKSFLGSNLKIFLSKFYKVDKFSFEEVLKKKSFFFKNFSHVINTSIHKNYVNSKYNAKFDLDKIFLSKFEKVDFYYIFLNSRKIYFPKNNIKENSKISPIDNYGKNKFLTEKFLKKKLKNKLISLRISNVLGTRIYKNLRNNHKLFFDNFLEYKRNNKEISFNDDFKDFITIKQFSNIISKIIKLEVTGIYNVSLGKKIYVSEIVKWLDQNLYKKIKFTDSSKDSFTLSNKKLLRKIKINITKNQVKSFCKSLIK
;
A
#
# COMPACT_ATOMS: atom_id res chain seq x y z
N MET A 1 10.22 -19.44 14.91
CA MET A 1 9.75 -18.06 14.58
C MET A 1 9.67 -17.93 13.08
N LYS A 2 8.54 -17.42 12.52
CA LYS A 2 8.37 -17.24 11.07
C LYS A 2 9.42 -16.29 10.51
N LYS A 3 9.94 -16.61 9.31
CA LYS A 3 10.89 -15.78 8.57
C LYS A 3 10.18 -15.13 7.37
N ILE A 4 10.31 -13.81 7.22
CA ILE A 4 9.61 -12.99 6.23
C ILE A 4 10.63 -12.37 5.28
N LEU A 5 10.36 -12.45 3.98
CA LEU A 5 11.12 -11.73 2.96
C LEU A 5 10.36 -10.49 2.50
N ILE A 6 11.00 -9.33 2.57
CA ILE A 6 10.51 -8.09 1.95
C ILE A 6 11.39 -7.76 0.75
N ILE A 7 10.78 -7.64 -0.44
CA ILE A 7 11.44 -7.21 -1.66
C ILE A 7 11.15 -5.71 -1.84
N GLY A 8 12.21 -4.90 -1.99
CA GLY A 8 12.09 -3.44 -2.10
C GLY A 8 12.84 -2.69 -1.00
N LYS A 9 14.19 -2.71 -1.08
CA LYS A 9 15.12 -2.21 -0.05
C LYS A 9 14.87 -0.76 0.37
N LYS A 10 14.47 0.09 -0.59
CA LYS A 10 14.27 1.54 -0.38
C LYS A 10 12.80 1.97 -0.49
N SER A 11 11.85 1.03 -0.63
CA SER A 11 10.45 1.39 -0.77
C SER A 11 9.86 1.95 0.53
N PHE A 12 8.88 2.86 0.41
CA PHE A 12 8.16 3.43 1.56
C PHE A 12 7.53 2.33 2.42
N LEU A 13 6.72 1.47 1.80
CA LEU A 13 6.03 0.40 2.52
C LEU A 13 7.01 -0.64 3.06
N GLY A 14 7.99 -1.09 2.25
CA GLY A 14 8.94 -2.13 2.66
C GLY A 14 9.82 -1.71 3.82
N SER A 15 10.25 -0.45 3.87
CA SER A 15 11.10 0.04 4.95
C SER A 15 10.35 0.15 6.28
N ASN A 16 9.12 0.67 6.24
CA ASN A 16 8.27 0.75 7.42
C ASN A 16 7.84 -0.65 7.91
N LEU A 17 7.48 -1.55 6.99
CA LEU A 17 7.15 -2.94 7.32
C LEU A 17 8.34 -3.66 7.97
N LYS A 18 9.58 -3.47 7.46
CA LYS A 18 10.78 -4.08 8.06
C LYS A 18 10.90 -3.69 9.53
N ILE A 19 10.81 -2.39 9.85
CA ILE A 19 10.93 -1.90 11.24
C ILE A 19 9.83 -2.48 12.12
N PHE A 20 8.57 -2.48 11.63
CA PHE A 20 7.45 -2.96 12.42
C PHE A 20 7.49 -4.48 12.64
N LEU A 21 7.67 -5.25 11.56
CA LEU A 21 7.58 -6.71 11.59
C LEU A 21 8.77 -7.34 12.30
N SER A 22 9.95 -6.71 12.31
CA SER A 22 11.13 -7.20 13.04
C SER A 22 10.93 -7.29 14.56
N LYS A 23 9.90 -6.67 15.09
CA LYS A 23 9.51 -6.83 16.51
C LYS A 23 8.90 -8.21 16.81
N PHE A 24 8.43 -8.94 15.78
CA PHE A 24 7.68 -10.18 15.94
C PHE A 24 8.20 -11.36 15.12
N TYR A 25 9.00 -11.07 14.07
CA TYR A 25 9.46 -12.05 13.08
C TYR A 25 10.93 -11.84 12.72
N LYS A 26 11.58 -12.89 12.19
CA LYS A 26 12.84 -12.71 11.45
C LYS A 26 12.51 -12.11 10.08
N VAL A 27 13.04 -10.93 9.76
CA VAL A 27 12.70 -10.23 8.52
C VAL A 27 13.97 -9.91 7.73
N ASP A 28 14.10 -10.46 6.54
CA ASP A 28 15.12 -10.08 5.57
C ASP A 28 14.54 -9.10 4.55
N LYS A 29 15.33 -8.12 4.13
CA LYS A 29 14.92 -7.13 3.13
C LYS A 29 16.01 -6.96 2.06
N PHE A 30 15.63 -7.18 0.80
CA PHE A 30 16.52 -7.07 -0.36
C PHE A 30 15.94 -6.16 -1.44
N SER A 31 16.77 -5.65 -2.34
CA SER A 31 16.29 -5.06 -3.59
C SER A 31 15.76 -6.16 -4.51
N PHE A 32 15.06 -5.76 -5.56
CA PHE A 32 14.53 -6.73 -6.53
C PHE A 32 15.66 -7.45 -7.27
N GLU A 33 16.69 -6.71 -7.66
CA GLU A 33 17.89 -7.22 -8.34
C GLU A 33 18.68 -8.21 -7.47
N GLU A 34 18.85 -7.89 -6.17
CA GLU A 34 19.50 -8.81 -5.21
C GLU A 34 18.74 -10.13 -5.08
N VAL A 35 17.39 -10.05 -5.09
CA VAL A 35 16.52 -11.23 -5.00
C VAL A 35 16.63 -12.09 -6.26
N LEU A 36 16.68 -11.49 -7.43
CA LEU A 36 16.82 -12.24 -8.69
C LEU A 36 18.14 -13.00 -8.81
N LYS A 37 19.18 -12.60 -8.10
CA LYS A 37 20.48 -13.32 -8.06
C LYS A 37 20.48 -14.54 -7.13
N LYS A 38 19.43 -14.71 -6.30
CA LYS A 38 19.36 -15.85 -5.38
C LYS A 38 18.97 -17.14 -6.10
N LYS A 39 19.41 -18.28 -5.56
CA LYS A 39 18.94 -19.60 -5.98
C LYS A 39 17.62 -19.96 -5.30
N SER A 40 16.83 -20.87 -5.88
CA SER A 40 15.50 -21.22 -5.37
C SER A 40 15.52 -21.76 -3.92
N PHE A 41 16.55 -22.48 -3.51
CA PHE A 41 16.66 -23.02 -2.15
C PHE A 41 16.71 -21.90 -1.08
N PHE A 42 17.20 -20.68 -1.42
CA PHE A 42 17.23 -19.54 -0.51
C PHE A 42 15.83 -19.21 0.04
N PHE A 43 14.79 -19.40 -0.79
CA PHE A 43 13.42 -19.05 -0.43
C PHE A 43 12.72 -20.08 0.44
N LYS A 44 13.24 -21.32 0.53
CA LYS A 44 12.64 -22.39 1.35
C LYS A 44 12.49 -22.04 2.83
N ASN A 45 13.33 -21.11 3.31
CA ASN A 45 13.33 -20.69 4.71
C ASN A 45 12.29 -19.58 5.02
N PHE A 46 11.61 -19.04 4.01
CA PHE A 46 10.65 -17.96 4.22
C PHE A 46 9.21 -18.49 4.21
N SER A 47 8.47 -18.16 5.26
CA SER A 47 7.03 -18.46 5.32
C SER A 47 6.20 -17.50 4.45
N HIS A 48 6.62 -16.24 4.37
CA HIS A 48 5.91 -15.20 3.61
C HIS A 48 6.89 -14.34 2.81
N VAL A 49 6.46 -13.96 1.61
CA VAL A 49 7.16 -13.01 0.74
C VAL A 49 6.24 -11.81 0.46
N ILE A 50 6.76 -10.60 0.64
CA ILE A 50 6.05 -9.34 0.39
C ILE A 50 6.84 -8.54 -0.64
N ASN A 51 6.31 -8.38 -1.86
CA ASN A 51 6.96 -7.51 -2.84
C ASN A 51 6.41 -6.07 -2.70
N THR A 52 7.31 -5.15 -2.39
CA THR A 52 7.04 -3.71 -2.28
C THR A 52 7.76 -2.91 -3.36
N SER A 53 8.48 -3.59 -4.27
CA SER A 53 9.11 -2.97 -5.44
C SER A 53 8.09 -2.77 -6.56
N ILE A 54 8.27 -1.72 -7.32
CA ILE A 54 7.47 -1.44 -8.52
C ILE A 54 8.34 -0.77 -9.58
N HIS A 55 8.20 -1.17 -10.84
CA HIS A 55 8.90 -0.54 -11.94
C HIS A 55 8.14 0.70 -12.43
N LYS A 56 8.85 1.80 -12.78
CA LYS A 56 8.22 3.06 -13.23
C LYS A 56 7.29 2.88 -14.44
N ASN A 57 7.70 2.07 -15.42
CA ASN A 57 6.90 1.82 -16.61
C ASN A 57 5.66 0.96 -16.33
N TYR A 58 5.69 0.11 -15.30
CA TYR A 58 4.49 -0.60 -14.84
C TYR A 58 3.40 0.35 -14.33
N VAL A 59 3.79 1.50 -13.77
CA VAL A 59 2.84 2.52 -13.31
C VAL A 59 2.28 3.35 -14.46
N ASN A 60 3.14 3.77 -15.38
CA ASN A 60 2.82 4.83 -16.34
C ASN A 60 2.40 4.32 -17.74
N SER A 61 2.71 3.07 -18.07
CA SER A 61 2.49 2.54 -19.41
C SER A 61 1.45 1.42 -19.44
N LYS A 62 0.97 1.05 -20.63
CA LYS A 62 0.17 -0.17 -20.84
C LYS A 62 0.92 -1.39 -20.31
N TYR A 63 0.18 -2.43 -19.95
CA TYR A 63 0.75 -3.65 -19.38
C TYR A 63 1.83 -4.26 -20.29
N ASN A 64 2.97 -4.49 -19.66
CA ASN A 64 4.07 -5.26 -20.25
C ASN A 64 4.67 -6.16 -19.16
N ALA A 65 4.74 -7.45 -19.43
CA ALA A 65 5.25 -8.45 -18.50
C ALA A 65 6.70 -8.20 -18.07
N LYS A 66 7.52 -7.52 -18.90
CA LYS A 66 8.91 -7.13 -18.57
C LYS A 66 9.00 -6.11 -17.43
N PHE A 67 7.91 -5.41 -17.12
CA PHE A 67 7.85 -4.43 -16.04
C PHE A 67 7.05 -4.92 -14.82
N ASP A 68 6.45 -6.11 -14.93
CA ASP A 68 5.70 -6.73 -13.83
C ASP A 68 6.63 -7.53 -12.92
N LEU A 69 7.14 -6.85 -11.89
CA LEU A 69 8.13 -7.45 -10.98
C LEU A 69 7.56 -8.64 -10.19
N ASP A 70 6.26 -8.64 -9.88
CA ASP A 70 5.60 -9.77 -9.22
C ASP A 70 5.57 -11.00 -10.13
N LYS A 71 5.22 -10.80 -11.41
CA LYS A 71 5.23 -11.88 -12.41
C LYS A 71 6.63 -12.41 -12.68
N ILE A 72 7.62 -11.51 -12.88
CA ILE A 72 9.02 -11.89 -13.10
C ILE A 72 9.53 -12.75 -11.94
N PHE A 73 9.31 -12.31 -10.69
CA PHE A 73 9.72 -13.03 -9.50
C PHE A 73 9.13 -14.45 -9.46
N LEU A 74 7.82 -14.57 -9.61
CA LEU A 74 7.14 -15.86 -9.50
C LEU A 74 7.34 -16.78 -10.71
N SER A 75 7.66 -16.25 -11.88
CA SER A 75 8.07 -17.07 -13.03
C SER A 75 9.47 -17.65 -12.83
N LYS A 76 10.36 -16.92 -12.16
CA LYS A 76 11.71 -17.41 -11.86
C LYS A 76 11.75 -18.44 -10.73
N PHE A 77 10.88 -18.31 -9.72
CA PHE A 77 10.90 -19.11 -8.50
C PHE A 77 9.62 -19.94 -8.34
N GLU A 78 9.24 -20.69 -9.37
CA GLU A 78 7.96 -21.42 -9.46
C GLU A 78 7.77 -22.52 -8.43
N LYS A 79 8.84 -23.20 -8.03
CA LYS A 79 8.83 -24.40 -7.17
C LYS A 79 9.00 -24.10 -5.68
N VAL A 80 8.82 -22.85 -5.26
CA VAL A 80 9.05 -22.46 -3.86
C VAL A 80 7.73 -22.35 -3.12
N ASP A 81 7.71 -22.89 -1.89
CA ASP A 81 6.52 -22.98 -1.05
C ASP A 81 6.52 -21.87 0.02
N PHE A 82 5.83 -20.74 -0.27
CA PHE A 82 5.61 -19.63 0.66
C PHE A 82 4.27 -18.95 0.39
N TYR A 83 3.72 -18.25 1.38
CA TYR A 83 2.62 -17.33 1.19
C TYR A 83 3.11 -16.04 0.53
N TYR A 84 2.42 -15.61 -0.52
CA TYR A 84 2.79 -14.40 -1.25
C TYR A 84 1.81 -13.27 -0.97
N ILE A 85 2.30 -12.19 -0.37
CA ILE A 85 1.50 -10.99 -0.09
C ILE A 85 1.69 -10.00 -1.24
N PHE A 86 0.68 -9.91 -2.09
CA PHE A 86 0.62 -8.98 -3.21
C PHE A 86 -0.01 -7.66 -2.77
N LEU A 87 0.75 -6.58 -2.88
CA LEU A 87 0.27 -5.23 -2.61
C LEU A 87 -0.43 -4.67 -3.85
N ASN A 88 -1.72 -4.93 -3.94
CA ASN A 88 -2.60 -4.41 -4.97
C ASN A 88 -3.09 -3.00 -4.59
N SER A 89 -3.93 -2.37 -5.40
CA SER A 89 -4.39 -1.00 -5.23
C SER A 89 -5.91 -0.88 -5.38
N ARG A 90 -6.50 0.09 -4.69
CA ARG A 90 -7.87 0.52 -4.91
C ARG A 90 -8.14 0.95 -6.36
N LYS A 91 -7.12 1.34 -7.10
CA LYS A 91 -7.21 1.82 -8.49
C LYS A 91 -7.66 0.77 -9.51
N ILE A 92 -7.80 -0.49 -9.10
CA ILE A 92 -8.48 -1.51 -9.92
C ILE A 92 -9.99 -1.28 -10.00
N TYR A 93 -10.55 -0.44 -9.14
CA TYR A 93 -11.96 -0.08 -9.11
C TYR A 93 -12.21 1.32 -9.68
N PHE A 94 -13.41 1.54 -10.21
CA PHE A 94 -13.91 2.88 -10.42
C PHE A 94 -14.19 3.56 -9.06
N PRO A 95 -13.84 4.85 -8.87
CA PRO A 95 -14.08 5.56 -7.62
C PRO A 95 -15.57 5.59 -7.26
N LYS A 96 -15.91 5.10 -6.09
CA LYS A 96 -17.23 5.16 -5.47
C LYS A 96 -17.18 4.85 -3.97
N ASN A 97 -18.29 5.02 -3.28
CA ASN A 97 -18.38 4.70 -1.86
C ASN A 97 -18.55 3.20 -1.60
N ASN A 98 -18.01 2.76 -0.47
CA ASN A 98 -18.22 1.43 0.11
C ASN A 98 -17.94 0.26 -0.87
N ILE A 99 -16.83 0.36 -1.61
CA ILE A 99 -16.42 -0.64 -2.60
C ILE A 99 -16.05 -1.95 -1.87
N LYS A 100 -16.73 -3.03 -2.21
CA LYS A 100 -16.48 -4.38 -1.68
C LYS A 100 -15.51 -5.16 -2.58
N GLU A 101 -14.94 -6.26 -2.08
CA GLU A 101 -14.01 -7.10 -2.85
C GLU A 101 -14.66 -7.75 -4.09
N ASN A 102 -15.96 -7.98 -4.06
CA ASN A 102 -16.75 -8.48 -5.19
C ASN A 102 -17.33 -7.38 -6.09
N SER A 103 -17.07 -6.10 -5.83
CA SER A 103 -17.48 -5.03 -6.71
C SER A 103 -16.84 -5.18 -8.10
N LYS A 104 -17.56 -4.71 -9.14
CA LYS A 104 -17.07 -4.73 -10.53
C LYS A 104 -15.67 -4.06 -10.62
N ILE A 105 -14.73 -4.76 -11.23
CA ILE A 105 -13.41 -4.23 -11.55
C ILE A 105 -13.53 -3.31 -12.75
N SER A 106 -13.14 -2.06 -12.59
CA SER A 106 -13.23 -1.04 -13.64
C SER A 106 -12.12 0.01 -13.45
N PRO A 107 -10.87 -0.34 -13.75
CA PRO A 107 -9.74 0.56 -13.60
C PRO A 107 -9.78 1.66 -14.66
N ILE A 108 -9.54 2.91 -14.25
CA ILE A 108 -9.54 4.08 -15.14
C ILE A 108 -8.13 4.41 -15.69
N ASP A 109 -7.08 3.99 -15.02
CA ASP A 109 -5.70 4.26 -15.42
C ASP A 109 -4.89 2.97 -15.72
N ASN A 110 -3.73 3.14 -16.35
CA ASN A 110 -2.85 2.01 -16.67
C ASN A 110 -2.39 1.26 -15.42
N TYR A 111 -2.09 1.97 -14.35
CA TYR A 111 -1.66 1.35 -13.10
C TYR A 111 -2.71 0.40 -12.52
N GLY A 112 -3.96 0.82 -12.45
CA GLY A 112 -5.08 -0.02 -12.02
C GLY A 112 -5.28 -1.23 -12.92
N LYS A 113 -5.24 -1.03 -14.26
CA LYS A 113 -5.32 -2.12 -15.26
C LYS A 113 -4.19 -3.14 -15.06
N ASN A 114 -2.95 -2.67 -14.90
CA ASN A 114 -1.78 -3.51 -14.70
C ASN A 114 -1.88 -4.30 -13.39
N LYS A 115 -2.25 -3.64 -12.29
CA LYS A 115 -2.47 -4.30 -10.99
C LYS A 115 -3.54 -5.39 -11.06
N PHE A 116 -4.61 -5.17 -11.80
CA PHE A 116 -5.64 -6.19 -12.00
C PHE A 116 -5.13 -7.40 -12.81
N LEU A 117 -4.38 -7.16 -13.89
CA LEU A 117 -3.79 -8.23 -14.70
C LEU A 117 -2.81 -9.08 -13.88
N THR A 118 -1.96 -8.43 -13.08
CA THR A 118 -1.07 -9.11 -12.14
C THR A 118 -1.87 -9.93 -11.12
N GLU A 119 -2.92 -9.39 -10.50
CA GLU A 119 -3.77 -10.14 -9.55
C GLU A 119 -4.36 -11.40 -10.20
N LYS A 120 -4.86 -11.31 -11.43
CA LYS A 120 -5.37 -12.48 -12.19
C LYS A 120 -4.29 -13.56 -12.39
N PHE A 121 -3.09 -13.16 -12.80
CA PHE A 121 -1.97 -14.07 -12.95
C PHE A 121 -1.61 -14.75 -11.62
N LEU A 122 -1.46 -13.97 -10.55
CA LEU A 122 -1.09 -14.47 -9.22
C LEU A 122 -2.15 -15.42 -8.65
N LYS A 123 -3.44 -15.12 -8.84
CA LYS A 123 -4.54 -15.97 -8.40
C LYS A 123 -4.48 -17.35 -9.06
N LYS A 124 -4.21 -17.40 -10.37
CA LYS A 124 -4.06 -18.68 -11.11
C LYS A 124 -2.82 -19.45 -10.64
N LYS A 125 -1.70 -18.75 -10.42
CA LYS A 125 -0.39 -19.36 -10.10
C LYS A 125 -0.31 -19.85 -8.65
N LEU A 126 -0.76 -19.06 -7.68
CA LEU A 126 -0.53 -19.28 -6.25
C LEU A 126 -1.73 -19.92 -5.53
N LYS A 127 -2.92 -19.89 -6.14
CA LYS A 127 -4.14 -20.48 -5.57
C LYS A 127 -4.35 -20.05 -4.09
N ASN A 128 -4.32 -21.00 -3.17
CA ASN A 128 -4.49 -20.82 -1.73
C ASN A 128 -3.30 -20.18 -1.00
N LYS A 129 -2.17 -19.94 -1.67
CA LYS A 129 -1.00 -19.24 -1.12
C LYS A 129 -0.99 -17.74 -1.41
N LEU A 130 -1.97 -17.23 -2.17
CA LEU A 130 -2.08 -15.80 -2.47
C LEU A 130 -2.80 -15.03 -1.35
N ILE A 131 -2.20 -13.89 -0.99
CA ILE A 131 -2.80 -12.85 -0.14
C ILE A 131 -2.78 -11.57 -0.96
N SER A 132 -3.87 -11.23 -1.63
CA SER A 132 -3.97 -10.00 -2.42
C SER A 132 -4.63 -8.90 -1.59
N LEU A 133 -3.93 -7.80 -1.38
CA LEU A 133 -4.36 -6.68 -0.57
C LEU A 133 -4.62 -5.46 -1.45
N ARG A 134 -5.88 -5.12 -1.68
CA ARG A 134 -6.34 -3.93 -2.42
C ARG A 134 -6.34 -2.74 -1.48
N ILE A 135 -5.26 -1.98 -1.52
CA ILE A 135 -4.90 -1.00 -0.50
C ILE A 135 -5.47 0.38 -0.88
N SER A 136 -6.06 1.06 0.11
CA SER A 136 -6.42 2.47 0.05
C SER A 136 -5.18 3.38 0.13
N ASN A 137 -5.35 4.68 0.40
CA ASN A 137 -4.22 5.59 0.57
C ASN A 137 -3.52 5.34 1.91
N VAL A 138 -2.21 5.15 1.90
CA VAL A 138 -1.40 4.95 3.12
C VAL A 138 -0.70 6.24 3.50
N LEU A 139 -1.03 6.78 4.68
CA LEU A 139 -0.37 7.94 5.27
C LEU A 139 0.87 7.53 6.06
N GLY A 140 1.98 8.24 5.87
CA GLY A 140 3.21 8.01 6.59
C GLY A 140 4.39 8.76 5.99
N THR A 141 5.54 8.67 6.66
CA THR A 141 6.79 9.29 6.24
C THR A 141 7.75 8.27 5.65
N ARG A 142 8.59 8.73 4.72
CA ARG A 142 9.69 7.93 4.21
C ARG A 142 10.81 7.84 5.22
N ILE A 143 11.38 6.65 5.39
CA ILE A 143 12.57 6.45 6.22
C ILE A 143 13.82 6.95 5.48
N TYR A 144 13.86 6.74 4.16
CA TYR A 144 14.95 7.21 3.29
C TYR A 144 14.53 8.50 2.59
N LYS A 145 15.00 9.65 3.09
CA LYS A 145 14.61 10.99 2.60
C LYS A 145 15.22 11.37 1.24
N ASN A 146 16.41 10.89 0.93
CA ASN A 146 17.23 11.34 -0.21
C ASN A 146 17.00 10.54 -1.52
N LEU A 147 15.89 9.86 -1.66
CA LEU A 147 15.58 9.16 -2.89
C LEU A 147 14.87 10.10 -3.86
N ARG A 148 15.46 10.34 -5.04
CA ARG A 148 14.78 10.90 -6.21
C ARG A 148 13.69 9.92 -6.66
N ASN A 149 12.55 9.93 -6.01
CA ASN A 149 11.40 9.11 -6.37
C ASN A 149 10.40 9.96 -7.14
N ASN A 150 10.00 9.49 -8.32
CA ASN A 150 9.00 10.12 -9.18
C ASN A 150 7.57 10.11 -8.56
N HIS A 151 7.37 9.45 -7.43
CA HIS A 151 6.08 9.39 -6.75
C HIS A 151 6.19 10.02 -5.37
N LYS A 152 5.74 11.28 -5.26
CA LYS A 152 5.61 11.97 -3.98
C LYS A 152 4.44 11.36 -3.20
N LEU A 153 4.64 11.08 -1.91
CA LEU A 153 3.55 10.76 -1.01
C LEU A 153 2.74 12.03 -0.71
N PHE A 154 1.50 11.87 -0.25
CA PHE A 154 0.68 13.01 0.20
C PHE A 154 1.45 13.89 1.19
N PHE A 155 2.14 13.28 2.14
CA PHE A 155 2.91 14.00 3.16
C PHE A 155 4.15 14.69 2.61
N ASP A 156 4.82 14.11 1.60
CA ASP A 156 5.96 14.77 0.91
C ASP A 156 5.50 16.07 0.23
N ASN A 157 4.34 16.03 -0.47
CA ASN A 157 3.73 17.21 -1.09
C ASN A 157 3.37 18.26 -0.04
N PHE A 158 2.73 17.84 1.06
CA PHE A 158 2.36 18.73 2.14
C PHE A 158 3.58 19.46 2.75
N LEU A 159 4.69 18.75 3.01
CA LEU A 159 5.91 19.36 3.53
C LEU A 159 6.58 20.32 2.53
N GLU A 160 6.55 20.00 1.24
CA GLU A 160 7.07 20.87 0.19
C GLU A 160 6.28 22.18 0.14
N TYR A 161 4.98 22.10 0.25
CA TYR A 161 4.11 23.27 0.32
C TYR A 161 4.39 24.12 1.55
N LYS A 162 4.53 23.49 2.71
CA LYS A 162 4.85 24.21 3.95
C LYS A 162 6.18 25.00 3.86
N ARG A 163 7.17 24.51 3.09
CA ARG A 163 8.47 25.15 2.91
C ARG A 163 8.43 26.30 1.92
N ASN A 164 7.64 26.21 0.87
CA ASN A 164 7.75 27.12 -0.28
C ASN A 164 6.86 28.37 -0.17
N ASN A 165 6.04 28.51 0.87
CA ASN A 165 5.11 29.63 1.11
C ASN A 165 4.27 30.06 -0.11
N LYS A 166 4.05 29.16 -1.09
CA LYS A 166 3.26 29.46 -2.30
C LYS A 166 1.78 29.34 -1.99
N GLU A 167 0.96 30.13 -2.69
CA GLU A 167 -0.48 29.90 -2.69
C GLU A 167 -0.78 28.48 -3.15
N ILE A 168 -1.63 27.77 -2.41
CA ILE A 168 -1.93 26.37 -2.66
C ILE A 168 -3.42 26.18 -2.72
N SER A 169 -3.85 25.45 -3.73
CA SER A 169 -5.18 24.87 -3.78
C SER A 169 -5.10 23.36 -3.70
N PHE A 170 -5.99 22.76 -2.93
CA PHE A 170 -6.21 21.32 -2.91
C PHE A 170 -7.62 20.99 -3.34
N ASN A 171 -7.77 19.91 -4.10
CA ASN A 171 -9.09 19.33 -4.29
C ASN A 171 -9.52 18.67 -2.97
N ASP A 172 -10.65 19.09 -2.43
CA ASP A 172 -11.20 18.53 -1.18
C ASP A 172 -12.03 17.26 -1.43
N ASP A 173 -11.43 16.32 -2.16
CA ASP A 173 -11.98 14.98 -2.31
C ASP A 173 -12.00 14.26 -0.96
N PHE A 174 -13.07 13.52 -0.65
CA PHE A 174 -12.97 12.56 0.42
C PHE A 174 -12.30 11.28 -0.11
N LYS A 175 -11.39 10.74 0.69
CA LYS A 175 -10.68 9.50 0.38
C LYS A 175 -10.67 8.59 1.60
N ASP A 176 -10.35 7.34 1.34
CA ASP A 176 -10.10 6.38 2.41
C ASP A 176 -8.60 6.38 2.72
N PHE A 177 -8.25 6.71 3.95
CA PHE A 177 -6.88 6.77 4.43
C PHE A 177 -6.63 5.78 5.55
N ILE A 178 -5.49 5.10 5.49
CA ILE A 178 -4.98 4.25 6.55
C ILE A 178 -3.56 4.70 6.90
N THR A 179 -3.18 4.65 8.17
CA THR A 179 -1.81 5.01 8.55
C THR A 179 -0.85 3.84 8.27
N ILE A 180 0.42 4.14 8.06
CA ILE A 180 1.45 3.11 7.92
C ILE A 180 1.53 2.19 9.15
N LYS A 181 1.23 2.69 10.36
CA LYS A 181 1.16 1.91 11.59
C LYS A 181 -0.01 0.92 11.56
N GLN A 182 -1.22 1.37 11.15
CA GLN A 182 -2.38 0.50 10.98
C GLN A 182 -2.14 -0.54 9.89
N PHE A 183 -1.58 -0.14 8.74
CA PHE A 183 -1.23 -1.04 7.66
C PHE A 183 -0.25 -2.14 8.12
N SER A 184 0.82 -1.76 8.82
CA SER A 184 1.81 -2.71 9.33
C SER A 184 1.23 -3.70 10.34
N ASN A 185 0.31 -3.22 11.21
CA ASN A 185 -0.40 -4.09 12.14
C ASN A 185 -1.32 -5.10 11.43
N ILE A 186 -2.03 -4.67 10.38
CA ILE A 186 -2.83 -5.55 9.52
C ILE A 186 -1.95 -6.64 8.91
N ILE A 187 -0.81 -6.28 8.31
CA ILE A 187 0.13 -7.25 7.72
C ILE A 187 0.61 -8.25 8.78
N SER A 188 0.99 -7.78 9.97
CA SER A 188 1.42 -8.65 11.06
C SER A 188 0.34 -9.66 11.46
N LYS A 189 -0.91 -9.22 11.57
CA LYS A 189 -2.06 -10.11 11.88
C LYS A 189 -2.33 -11.11 10.78
N ILE A 190 -2.27 -10.70 9.51
CA ILE A 190 -2.41 -11.59 8.34
C ILE A 190 -1.35 -12.70 8.40
N ILE A 191 -0.09 -12.36 8.65
CA ILE A 191 1.02 -13.31 8.76
C ILE A 191 0.82 -14.24 9.96
N LYS A 192 0.42 -13.69 11.12
CA LYS A 192 0.18 -14.48 12.33
C LYS A 192 -0.90 -15.55 12.12
N LEU A 193 -2.01 -15.17 11.48
CA LEU A 193 -3.20 -15.99 11.29
C LEU A 193 -3.24 -16.75 9.95
N GLU A 194 -2.19 -16.60 9.12
CA GLU A 194 -2.09 -17.21 7.77
C GLU A 194 -3.32 -16.99 6.90
N VAL A 195 -3.88 -15.77 6.97
CA VAL A 195 -5.09 -15.40 6.24
C VAL A 195 -4.78 -15.27 4.75
N THR A 196 -5.43 -16.09 3.91
CA THR A 196 -5.27 -16.07 2.44
C THR A 196 -6.51 -15.55 1.73
N GLY A 197 -6.33 -15.13 0.48
CA GLY A 197 -7.41 -14.62 -0.35
C GLY A 197 -7.27 -13.15 -0.73
N ILE A 198 -8.37 -12.52 -1.15
CA ILE A 198 -8.41 -11.14 -1.63
C ILE A 198 -9.17 -10.28 -0.62
N TYR A 199 -8.55 -9.16 -0.21
CA TYR A 199 -9.08 -8.26 0.82
C TYR A 199 -8.83 -6.80 0.48
N ASN A 200 -9.82 -5.95 0.78
CA ASN A 200 -9.64 -4.51 0.85
C ASN A 200 -8.93 -4.14 2.16
N VAL A 201 -7.90 -3.30 2.07
CA VAL A 201 -7.14 -2.79 3.21
C VAL A 201 -7.35 -1.28 3.30
N SER A 202 -8.20 -0.86 4.24
CA SER A 202 -8.69 0.51 4.33
C SER A 202 -9.21 0.81 5.73
N LEU A 203 -9.44 2.09 6.02
CA LEU A 203 -10.20 2.50 7.19
C LEU A 203 -11.70 2.24 7.03
N GLY A 204 -12.23 2.32 5.81
CA GLY A 204 -13.66 2.20 5.50
C GLY A 204 -14.48 3.44 5.87
N LYS A 205 -13.84 4.60 6.01
CA LYS A 205 -14.46 5.87 6.38
C LYS A 205 -14.01 6.99 5.44
N LYS A 206 -14.94 7.92 5.18
CA LYS A 206 -14.63 9.16 4.46
C LYS A 206 -13.74 10.05 5.31
N ILE A 207 -12.64 10.51 4.73
CA ILE A 207 -11.79 11.56 5.28
C ILE A 207 -11.52 12.56 4.15
N TYR A 208 -11.90 13.81 4.35
CA TYR A 208 -11.62 14.87 3.39
C TYR A 208 -10.14 15.27 3.45
N VAL A 209 -9.60 15.75 2.32
CA VAL A 209 -8.23 16.24 2.26
C VAL A 209 -8.04 17.41 3.22
N SER A 210 -9.02 18.28 3.32
CA SER A 210 -9.09 19.40 4.28
C SER A 210 -8.95 18.93 5.73
N GLU A 211 -9.58 17.81 6.13
CA GLU A 211 -9.45 17.25 7.47
C GLU A 211 -8.00 16.80 7.75
N ILE A 212 -7.35 16.14 6.78
CA ILE A 212 -5.94 15.72 6.91
C ILE A 212 -5.04 16.93 7.08
N VAL A 213 -5.22 17.97 6.26
CA VAL A 213 -4.43 19.22 6.34
C VAL A 213 -4.62 19.88 7.70
N LYS A 214 -5.88 20.01 8.16
CA LYS A 214 -6.21 20.56 9.48
C LYS A 214 -5.58 19.78 10.64
N TRP A 215 -5.50 18.45 10.55
CA TRP A 215 -4.86 17.63 11.57
C TRP A 215 -3.33 17.70 11.53
N LEU A 216 -2.76 17.95 10.35
CA LEU A 216 -1.33 18.14 10.19
C LEU A 216 -0.92 19.55 10.66
N ASP A 217 -1.59 20.60 10.20
CA ASP A 217 -1.25 21.98 10.54
C ASP A 217 -2.49 22.89 10.43
N GLN A 218 -2.99 23.34 11.59
CA GLN A 218 -4.18 24.18 11.64
C GLN A 218 -3.93 25.60 11.12
N ASN A 219 -2.71 26.13 11.25
CA ASN A 219 -2.38 27.45 10.74
C ASN A 219 -2.26 27.43 9.21
N LEU A 220 -1.65 26.37 8.66
CA LEU A 220 -1.56 26.19 7.23
C LEU A 220 -2.95 25.94 6.61
N TYR A 221 -3.82 25.17 7.28
CA TYR A 221 -5.20 24.94 6.85
C TYR A 221 -5.96 26.25 6.57
N LYS A 222 -5.80 27.29 7.41
CA LYS A 222 -6.45 28.59 7.23
C LYS A 222 -5.96 29.36 5.99
N LYS A 223 -4.79 29.02 5.47
CA LYS A 223 -4.16 29.69 4.30
C LYS A 223 -4.37 28.95 2.98
N ILE A 224 -4.90 27.74 3.03
CA ILE A 224 -5.11 26.88 1.84
C ILE A 224 -6.50 27.09 1.28
N LYS A 225 -6.57 27.26 -0.04
CA LYS A 225 -7.83 27.26 -0.79
C LYS A 225 -8.21 25.81 -1.12
N PHE A 226 -9.37 25.37 -0.69
CA PHE A 226 -9.95 24.08 -1.04
C PHE A 226 -10.95 24.26 -2.18
N THR A 227 -10.81 23.45 -3.23
CA THR A 227 -11.75 23.39 -4.35
C THR A 227 -12.55 22.10 -4.28
N ASP A 228 -13.84 22.19 -4.52
CA ASP A 228 -14.69 20.99 -4.49
C ASP A 228 -14.42 20.12 -5.72
N SER A 229 -14.15 18.85 -5.52
CA SER A 229 -13.94 17.85 -6.57
C SER A 229 -14.39 16.49 -6.07
N SER A 230 -15.27 15.82 -6.80
CA SER A 230 -15.72 14.47 -6.45
C SER A 230 -15.09 13.36 -7.31
N LYS A 231 -14.27 13.73 -8.30
CA LYS A 231 -13.81 12.82 -9.36
C LYS A 231 -12.99 11.61 -8.87
N ASP A 232 -12.26 11.76 -7.76
CA ASP A 232 -11.42 10.68 -7.19
C ASP A 232 -11.86 10.29 -5.76
N SER A 233 -13.11 10.59 -5.42
CA SER A 233 -13.67 10.29 -4.10
C SER A 233 -14.04 8.82 -3.97
N PHE A 234 -13.58 8.15 -2.91
CA PHE A 234 -13.85 6.73 -2.70
C PHE A 234 -13.74 6.30 -1.24
N THR A 235 -14.42 5.20 -0.90
CA THR A 235 -14.13 4.38 0.29
C THR A 235 -14.20 2.90 -0.06
N LEU A 236 -13.38 2.09 0.63
CA LEU A 236 -13.40 0.63 0.52
C LEU A 236 -14.06 0.01 1.75
N SER A 237 -14.87 -1.02 1.55
CA SER A 237 -15.33 -1.83 2.66
C SER A 237 -14.20 -2.74 3.16
N ASN A 238 -13.85 -2.62 4.44
CA ASN A 238 -12.84 -3.44 5.11
C ASN A 238 -13.44 -4.58 5.93
N LYS A 239 -14.77 -4.72 5.94
CA LYS A 239 -15.51 -5.64 6.83
C LYS A 239 -15.04 -7.08 6.70
N LYS A 240 -14.78 -7.56 5.47
CA LYS A 240 -14.31 -8.92 5.19
C LYS A 240 -12.98 -9.22 5.90
N LEU A 241 -12.01 -8.31 5.79
CA LEU A 241 -10.70 -8.46 6.42
C LEU A 241 -10.78 -8.35 7.94
N LEU A 242 -11.44 -7.31 8.46
CA LEU A 242 -11.50 -7.06 9.91
C LEU A 242 -12.15 -8.20 10.69
N ARG A 243 -13.18 -8.86 10.12
CA ARG A 243 -13.77 -10.08 10.69
C ARG A 243 -12.75 -11.22 10.83
N LYS A 244 -11.84 -11.37 9.85
CA LYS A 244 -10.82 -12.44 9.86
C LYS A 244 -9.70 -12.16 10.86
N ILE A 245 -9.21 -10.92 10.94
CA ILE A 245 -8.03 -10.61 11.75
C ILE A 245 -8.35 -10.00 13.12
N LYS A 246 -9.64 -9.74 13.41
CA LYS A 246 -10.14 -9.25 14.70
C LYS A 246 -9.35 -8.05 15.25
N ILE A 247 -9.19 -7.00 14.46
CA ILE A 247 -8.57 -5.73 14.87
C ILE A 247 -9.55 -4.57 14.73
N ASN A 248 -9.34 -3.55 15.55
CA ASN A 248 -10.06 -2.29 15.42
C ASN A 248 -9.13 -1.20 14.88
N ILE A 249 -9.60 -0.52 13.82
CA ILE A 249 -8.94 0.64 13.23
C ILE A 249 -9.93 1.79 13.17
N THR A 250 -9.52 2.98 13.62
CA THR A 250 -10.42 4.12 13.81
C THR A 250 -9.92 5.39 13.13
N LYS A 251 -10.84 6.31 12.82
CA LYS A 251 -10.54 7.65 12.30
C LYS A 251 -9.71 8.46 13.31
N ASN A 252 -9.97 8.28 14.61
CA ASN A 252 -9.20 8.96 15.67
C ASN A 252 -7.72 8.53 15.68
N GLN A 253 -7.41 7.27 15.38
CA GLN A 253 -6.02 6.83 15.22
C GLN A 253 -5.34 7.50 14.02
N VAL A 254 -6.06 7.75 12.90
CA VAL A 254 -5.54 8.50 11.76
C VAL A 254 -5.27 9.95 12.16
N LYS A 255 -6.23 10.60 12.85
CA LYS A 255 -6.10 11.97 13.35
C LYS A 255 -4.89 12.11 14.29
N SER A 256 -4.75 11.22 15.28
CA SER A 256 -3.63 11.23 16.23
C SER A 256 -2.29 11.01 15.53
N PHE A 257 -2.25 10.12 14.52
CA PHE A 257 -1.07 9.91 13.70
C PHE A 257 -0.67 11.16 12.92
N CYS A 258 -1.62 11.84 12.25
CA CYS A 258 -1.33 13.09 11.54
C CYS A 258 -0.74 14.15 12.48
N LYS A 259 -1.32 14.33 13.68
CA LYS A 259 -0.81 15.26 14.69
C LYS A 259 0.62 14.91 15.15
N SER A 260 0.99 13.63 15.16
CA SER A 260 2.33 13.19 15.59
C SER A 260 3.42 13.39 14.53
N LEU A 261 3.05 13.66 13.25
CA LEU A 261 4.02 13.82 12.16
C LEU A 261 4.68 15.21 12.13
N ILE A 262 4.16 16.17 12.87
CA ILE A 262 4.59 17.59 12.84
C ILE A 262 5.24 18.02 14.17
N LYS A 263 5.15 17.17 15.17
CA LYS A 263 5.96 17.32 16.37
C LYS A 263 7.41 16.95 16.04
#